data_aad132b38018624e2e93c24e87155d77
#
_entry.id   aad132b38018624e2e93c24e87155d77
#
_cell.length_a   1.000
_cell.length_b   1.000
_cell.length_c   1.000
_cell.angle_alpha   90.00
_cell.angle_beta   90.00
_cell.angle_gamma   90.00
#
_symmetry.space_group_name_H-M   'P 1'
#
loop_
_entity.id
_entity.type
_entity.pdbx_description
1 polymer ?
#
loop_
_entity_poly.entity_id
_entity_poly.type
_entity_poly.pdbx_seq_one_letter_code
_entity_poly.pdbx_strand_id
1 'polypeptide(L)'
;NEAATGNGVLTALEVAELDLSGMELAVLSACETGLGKAAGGEGMLGLQRAFAVAGCKSVVSSLWSVNDAATAVLMERFYHHLWEKKRSKIEALRQAQLEVLRNPSLVEERARKLSSLAGYRGAGKAAARLPGSEERTSPPAWWAAWQLSGDWR
;
A
#
# COMPACT_ATOMS: atom_id res chain seq x y z
N ASN A 1 33.00 -15.42 6.42
CA ASN A 1 31.71 -15.03 6.99
C ASN A 1 31.83 -13.60 7.49
N GLU A 2 31.78 -12.65 6.60
CA GLU A 2 31.52 -11.26 6.97
C GLU A 2 30.03 -11.17 7.27
N ALA A 3 29.69 -10.99 8.53
CA ALA A 3 28.34 -10.65 8.94
C ALA A 3 27.98 -9.34 8.23
N ALA A 4 27.00 -9.40 7.33
CA ALA A 4 26.45 -8.23 6.71
C ALA A 4 25.99 -7.28 7.83
N THR A 5 26.69 -6.18 8.00
CA THR A 5 26.25 -5.08 8.86
C THR A 5 25.06 -4.44 8.17
N GLY A 6 23.88 -5.06 8.37
CA GLY A 6 22.63 -4.60 7.79
C GLY A 6 22.37 -3.19 8.30
N ASN A 7 22.31 -2.23 7.38
CA ASN A 7 21.94 -0.85 7.66
C ASN A 7 20.44 -0.68 7.94
N GLY A 8 19.71 -1.80 8.08
CA GLY A 8 18.26 -1.80 8.29
C GLY A 8 17.44 -1.47 7.03
N VAL A 9 18.07 -1.40 5.87
CA VAL A 9 17.40 -1.16 4.57
C VAL A 9 17.41 -2.45 3.77
N LEU A 10 16.24 -2.94 3.40
CA LEU A 10 16.08 -4.09 2.51
C LEU A 10 16.12 -3.60 1.06
N THR A 11 17.14 -4.00 0.31
CA THR A 11 17.32 -3.62 -1.09
C THR A 11 16.62 -4.60 -2.05
N ALA A 12 16.33 -4.17 -3.27
CA ALA A 12 15.77 -5.05 -4.30
C ALA A 12 16.70 -6.25 -4.63
N LEU A 13 18.02 -6.05 -4.55
CA LEU A 13 18.98 -7.13 -4.78
C LEU A 13 18.88 -8.19 -3.67
N GLU A 14 18.86 -7.77 -2.42
CA GLU A 14 18.70 -8.68 -1.27
C GLU A 14 17.37 -9.44 -1.34
N VAL A 15 16.27 -8.77 -1.72
CA VAL A 15 14.99 -9.44 -1.93
C VAL A 15 15.06 -10.49 -3.03
N ALA A 16 15.73 -10.18 -4.15
CA ALA A 16 15.84 -11.11 -5.30
C ALA A 16 16.64 -12.37 -4.98
N GLU A 17 17.50 -12.35 -3.93
CA GLU A 17 18.27 -13.49 -3.45
C GLU A 17 17.52 -14.40 -2.45
N LEU A 18 16.31 -13.96 -2.00
CA LEU A 18 15.48 -14.76 -1.09
C LEU A 18 14.75 -15.88 -1.85
N ASP A 19 14.43 -16.96 -1.16
CA ASP A 19 13.46 -17.95 -1.65
C ASP A 19 12.07 -17.61 -1.10
N LEU A 20 11.24 -16.98 -1.96
CA LEU A 20 9.86 -16.61 -1.67
C LEU A 20 8.86 -17.47 -2.46
N SER A 21 9.26 -18.65 -2.94
CA SER A 21 8.43 -19.57 -3.74
C SER A 21 7.14 -20.01 -3.03
N GLY A 22 7.12 -20.00 -1.70
CA GLY A 22 5.94 -20.27 -0.89
C GLY A 22 5.06 -19.05 -0.61
N MET A 23 5.45 -17.85 -1.03
CA MET A 23 4.72 -16.62 -0.72
C MET A 23 3.63 -16.36 -1.76
N GLU A 24 2.36 -16.38 -1.31
CA GLU A 24 1.20 -16.14 -2.16
C GLU A 24 0.99 -14.66 -2.47
N LEU A 25 1.33 -13.77 -1.53
CA LEU A 25 1.07 -12.35 -1.63
C LEU A 25 2.06 -11.53 -0.81
N ALA A 26 2.69 -10.55 -1.42
CA ALA A 26 3.40 -9.45 -0.76
C ALA A 26 2.62 -8.14 -0.92
N VAL A 27 2.59 -7.32 0.13
CA VAL A 27 1.96 -5.99 0.10
C VAL A 27 3.00 -4.93 0.44
N LEU A 28 3.24 -4.01 -0.49
CA LEU A 28 4.28 -2.99 -0.40
C LEU A 28 3.64 -1.60 -0.45
N SER A 29 3.74 -0.84 0.63
CA SER A 29 3.32 0.56 0.61
C SER A 29 4.53 1.47 0.34
N ALA A 30 4.41 2.40 -0.62
CA ALA A 30 5.44 3.41 -0.87
C ALA A 30 5.39 4.44 0.27
N CYS A 31 6.14 4.17 1.35
CA CYS A 31 6.51 5.20 2.30
C CYS A 31 7.78 5.87 1.80
N GLU A 32 7.84 7.20 1.80
CA GLU A 32 9.04 7.99 1.44
C GLU A 32 10.23 7.77 2.39
N THR A 33 10.15 6.80 3.30
CA THR A 33 11.18 6.53 4.30
C THR A 33 12.34 5.77 3.68
N GLY A 34 13.31 6.51 3.13
CA GLY A 34 14.66 6.00 2.91
C GLY A 34 15.11 5.75 1.48
N LEU A 35 14.24 5.69 0.49
CA LEU A 35 14.65 5.74 -0.91
C LEU A 35 14.74 7.21 -1.29
N GLY A 36 15.96 7.78 -1.22
CA GLY A 36 16.24 9.19 -1.47
C GLY A 36 15.58 9.69 -2.76
N LYS A 37 15.49 11.01 -2.93
CA LYS A 37 14.88 11.73 -4.07
C LYS A 37 15.27 11.25 -5.49
N ALA A 38 16.15 10.25 -5.59
CA ALA A 38 16.66 9.68 -6.84
C ALA A 38 15.84 8.47 -7.36
N ALA A 39 14.88 7.93 -6.59
CA ALA A 39 14.17 6.72 -6.96
C ALA A 39 12.69 6.98 -7.29
N GLY A 40 12.38 7.99 -8.10
CA GLY A 40 11.04 8.10 -8.71
C GLY A 40 10.57 6.71 -9.16
N GLY A 41 9.33 6.46 -9.43
CA GLY A 41 8.69 5.16 -9.71
C GLY A 41 9.54 3.91 -10.05
N GLU A 42 10.78 4.08 -10.49
CA GLU A 42 11.73 2.99 -10.79
C GLU A 42 12.11 2.15 -9.56
N GLY A 43 12.24 2.75 -8.38
CA GLY A 43 12.60 2.03 -7.15
C GLY A 43 11.51 1.03 -6.74
N MET A 44 10.24 1.41 -6.85
CA MET A 44 9.11 0.53 -6.52
C MET A 44 8.94 -0.58 -7.56
N LEU A 45 9.12 -0.27 -8.85
CA LEU A 45 9.10 -1.27 -9.92
C LEU A 45 10.25 -2.28 -9.78
N GLY A 46 11.44 -1.81 -9.38
CA GLY A 46 12.58 -2.67 -9.07
C GLY A 46 12.28 -3.63 -7.93
N LEU A 47 11.67 -3.13 -6.86
CA LEU A 47 11.30 -3.96 -5.72
C LEU A 47 10.21 -4.98 -6.07
N GLN A 48 9.18 -4.61 -6.83
CA GLN A 48 8.17 -5.56 -7.33
C GLN A 48 8.79 -6.69 -8.15
N ARG A 49 9.72 -6.35 -9.06
CA ARG A 49 10.46 -7.34 -9.85
C ARG A 49 11.29 -8.28 -8.98
N ALA A 50 11.94 -7.73 -7.94
CA ALA A 50 12.73 -8.52 -7.01
C ALA A 50 11.87 -9.56 -6.27
N PHE A 51 10.68 -9.20 -5.79
CA PHE A 51 9.74 -10.14 -5.20
C PHE A 51 9.29 -11.22 -6.20
N ALA A 52 9.03 -10.85 -7.45
CA ALA A 52 8.66 -11.80 -8.49
C ALA A 52 9.82 -12.76 -8.84
N VAL A 53 11.06 -12.25 -8.94
CA VAL A 53 12.27 -13.06 -9.17
C VAL A 53 12.51 -14.02 -8.00
N ALA A 54 12.29 -13.57 -6.78
CA ALA A 54 12.39 -14.39 -5.57
C ALA A 54 11.30 -15.49 -5.47
N GLY A 55 10.29 -15.48 -6.37
CA GLY A 55 9.25 -16.52 -6.43
C GLY A 55 7.92 -16.14 -5.79
N CYS A 56 7.74 -14.90 -5.30
CA CYS A 56 6.46 -14.44 -4.78
C CYS A 56 5.40 -14.39 -5.90
N LYS A 57 4.25 -15.05 -5.70
CA LYS A 57 3.23 -15.20 -6.75
C LYS A 57 2.53 -13.89 -7.10
N SER A 58 2.31 -13.03 -6.11
CA SER A 58 1.58 -11.76 -6.30
C SER A 58 2.15 -10.66 -5.46
N VAL A 59 2.18 -9.45 -6.00
CA VAL A 59 2.60 -8.25 -5.28
C VAL A 59 1.53 -7.17 -5.44
N VAL A 60 0.98 -6.70 -4.33
CA VAL A 60 0.18 -5.48 -4.26
C VAL A 60 1.08 -4.33 -3.82
N SER A 61 1.10 -3.25 -4.57
CA SER A 61 1.97 -2.11 -4.24
C SER A 61 1.32 -0.78 -4.58
N SER A 62 1.76 0.27 -3.90
CA SER A 62 1.36 1.64 -4.22
C SER A 62 2.35 2.27 -5.21
N LEU A 63 1.82 2.99 -6.21
CA LEU A 63 2.61 3.67 -7.26
C LEU A 63 3.19 5.02 -6.78
N TRP A 64 2.60 5.61 -5.75
CA TRP A 64 3.03 6.86 -5.14
C TRP A 64 2.78 6.84 -3.63
N SER A 65 3.32 7.84 -2.95
CA SER A 65 3.09 8.04 -1.51
C SER A 65 1.61 8.20 -1.22
N VAL A 66 1.09 7.40 -0.31
CA VAL A 66 -0.33 7.30 0.03
C VAL A 66 -0.59 7.83 1.44
N ASN A 67 -1.83 8.27 1.66
CA ASN A 67 -2.28 8.72 2.97
C ASN A 67 -2.46 7.53 3.92
N ASP A 68 -1.94 7.60 5.14
CA ASP A 68 -1.97 6.50 6.12
C ASP A 68 -3.39 6.05 6.47
N ALA A 69 -4.32 6.99 6.66
CA ALA A 69 -5.71 6.65 6.99
C ALA A 69 -6.41 5.97 5.81
N ALA A 70 -6.19 6.46 4.59
CA ALA A 70 -6.71 5.86 3.37
C ALA A 70 -6.12 4.47 3.13
N THR A 71 -4.81 4.31 3.34
CA THR A 71 -4.11 3.02 3.27
C THR A 71 -4.69 2.02 4.27
N ALA A 72 -4.86 2.43 5.52
CA ALA A 72 -5.40 1.55 6.56
C ALA A 72 -6.82 1.07 6.22
N VAL A 73 -7.69 1.97 5.73
CA VAL A 73 -9.05 1.61 5.30
C VAL A 73 -9.01 0.68 4.09
N LEU A 74 -8.22 1.01 3.07
CA LEU A 74 -8.13 0.22 1.85
C LEU A 74 -7.62 -1.19 2.15
N MET A 75 -6.57 -1.33 2.95
CA MET A 75 -6.02 -2.65 3.33
C MET A 75 -6.99 -3.45 4.21
N GLU A 76 -7.70 -2.82 5.15
CA GLU A 76 -8.76 -3.48 5.93
C GLU A 76 -9.83 -4.07 4.99
N ARG A 77 -10.31 -3.29 4.01
CA ARG A 77 -11.30 -3.75 3.03
C ARG A 77 -10.74 -4.82 2.08
N PHE A 78 -9.49 -4.66 1.63
CA PHE A 78 -8.81 -5.65 0.80
C PHE A 78 -8.76 -7.01 1.48
N TYR A 79 -8.26 -7.08 2.73
CA TYR A 79 -8.16 -8.34 3.46
C TYR A 79 -9.53 -8.91 3.84
N HIS A 80 -10.53 -8.07 4.15
CA HIS A 80 -11.90 -8.51 4.34
C HIS A 80 -12.45 -9.23 3.09
N HIS A 81 -12.27 -8.63 1.91
CA HIS A 81 -12.72 -9.27 0.67
C HIS A 81 -11.92 -10.53 0.34
N LEU A 82 -10.61 -10.53 0.57
CA LEU A 82 -9.73 -11.65 0.27
C LEU A 82 -10.02 -12.84 1.19
N TRP A 83 -10.04 -12.63 2.50
CA TRP A 83 -10.08 -13.73 3.47
C TRP A 83 -11.49 -14.10 3.92
N GLU A 84 -12.35 -13.12 4.16
CA GLU A 84 -13.70 -13.42 4.65
C GLU A 84 -14.69 -13.68 3.49
N LYS A 85 -14.60 -12.89 2.41
CA LYS A 85 -15.45 -13.07 1.23
C LYS A 85 -14.88 -14.06 0.21
N LYS A 86 -13.65 -14.57 0.43
CA LYS A 86 -12.97 -15.56 -0.44
C LYS A 86 -12.92 -15.14 -1.90
N ARG A 87 -12.75 -13.84 -2.17
CA ARG A 87 -12.61 -13.32 -3.52
C ARG A 87 -11.19 -13.53 -4.04
N SER A 88 -11.01 -13.52 -5.35
CA SER A 88 -9.68 -13.45 -5.95
C SER A 88 -8.96 -12.16 -5.55
N LYS A 89 -7.63 -12.17 -5.61
CA LYS A 89 -6.79 -11.02 -5.21
C LYS A 89 -7.16 -9.75 -5.96
N ILE A 90 -7.41 -9.86 -7.28
CA ILE A 90 -7.78 -8.70 -8.10
C ILE A 90 -9.18 -8.17 -7.75
N GLU A 91 -10.15 -9.07 -7.52
CA GLU A 91 -11.51 -8.67 -7.13
C GLU A 91 -11.52 -8.03 -5.74
N ALA A 92 -10.75 -8.59 -4.80
CA ALA A 92 -10.60 -8.05 -3.46
C ALA A 92 -10.03 -6.63 -3.49
N LEU A 93 -8.94 -6.41 -4.27
CA LEU A 93 -8.34 -5.10 -4.43
C LEU A 93 -9.31 -4.12 -5.08
N ARG A 94 -9.95 -4.51 -6.19
CA ARG A 94 -10.94 -3.68 -6.88
C ARG A 94 -12.09 -3.27 -5.97
N GLN A 95 -12.65 -4.20 -5.18
CA GLN A 95 -13.74 -3.88 -4.27
C GLN A 95 -13.31 -2.92 -3.17
N ALA A 96 -12.12 -3.12 -2.60
CA ALA A 96 -11.56 -2.21 -1.61
C ALA A 96 -11.40 -0.78 -2.17
N GLN A 97 -10.86 -0.65 -3.39
CA GLN A 97 -10.73 0.63 -4.08
C GLN A 97 -12.09 1.29 -4.32
N LEU A 98 -13.10 0.54 -4.77
CA LEU A 98 -14.45 1.06 -5.01
C LEU A 98 -15.14 1.48 -3.71
N GLU A 99 -14.93 0.78 -2.61
CA GLU A 99 -15.47 1.16 -1.30
C GLU A 99 -14.85 2.46 -0.79
N VAL A 100 -13.52 2.61 -0.89
CA VAL A 100 -12.84 3.86 -0.55
C VAL A 100 -13.29 5.00 -1.45
N LEU A 101 -13.39 4.77 -2.77
CA LEU A 101 -13.87 5.78 -3.73
C LEU A 101 -15.26 6.31 -3.36
N ARG A 102 -16.19 5.41 -3.04
CA ARG A 102 -17.61 5.75 -2.82
C ARG A 102 -17.91 6.27 -1.41
N ASN A 103 -17.04 6.04 -0.46
CA ASN A 103 -17.28 6.34 0.96
C ASN A 103 -16.13 7.13 1.60
N PRO A 104 -15.95 8.41 1.28
CA PRO A 104 -14.89 9.25 1.85
C PRO A 104 -14.95 9.31 3.38
N SER A 105 -16.14 9.20 3.98
CA SER A 105 -16.32 9.19 5.43
C SER A 105 -15.55 8.09 6.16
N LEU A 106 -15.30 6.94 5.53
CA LEU A 106 -14.48 5.87 6.12
C LEU A 106 -13.04 6.33 6.40
N VAL A 107 -12.46 7.05 5.45
CA VAL A 107 -11.10 7.59 5.59
C VAL A 107 -11.06 8.73 6.60
N GLU A 108 -12.06 9.61 6.58
CA GLU A 108 -12.17 10.72 7.53
C GLU A 108 -12.33 10.23 8.97
N GLU A 109 -13.14 9.20 9.18
CA GLU A 109 -13.31 8.57 10.49
C GLU A 109 -12.02 7.90 10.97
N ARG A 110 -11.33 7.18 10.09
CA ARG A 110 -10.03 6.58 10.40
C ARG A 110 -8.99 7.64 10.74
N ALA A 111 -8.93 8.74 10.00
CA ALA A 111 -8.02 9.84 10.27
C ALA A 111 -8.29 10.47 11.65
N ARG A 112 -9.55 10.66 12.03
CA ARG A 112 -9.93 11.14 13.38
C ARG A 112 -9.49 10.17 14.48
N LYS A 113 -9.69 8.86 14.29
CA LYS A 113 -9.24 7.83 15.25
C LYS A 113 -7.71 7.83 15.41
N LEU A 114 -6.97 7.92 14.31
CA LEU A 114 -5.50 7.97 14.34
C LEU A 114 -5.00 9.24 15.03
N SER A 115 -5.61 10.40 14.79
CA SER A 115 -5.20 11.67 15.41
C SER A 115 -5.50 11.72 16.91
N SER A 116 -6.48 10.95 17.41
CA SER A 116 -6.77 10.84 18.84
C SER A 116 -5.77 9.97 19.60
N LEU A 117 -4.96 9.16 18.90
CA LEU A 117 -3.89 8.38 19.52
C LEU A 117 -2.71 9.31 19.82
N ALA A 118 -2.39 9.51 21.08
CA ALA A 118 -1.31 10.40 21.53
C ALA A 118 0.01 10.08 20.82
N GLY A 119 0.59 11.08 20.14
CA GLY A 119 1.89 10.96 19.45
C GLY A 119 1.84 10.61 17.96
N TYR A 120 0.68 10.42 17.34
CA TYR A 120 0.60 10.17 15.89
C TYR A 120 0.87 11.45 15.09
N ARG A 121 2.05 11.50 14.43
CA ARG A 121 2.53 12.67 13.68
C ARG A 121 1.98 12.79 12.25
N GLY A 122 1.30 11.77 11.73
CA GLY A 122 0.79 11.71 10.34
C GLY A 122 -0.56 12.41 10.12
N ALA A 123 -1.29 12.78 11.17
CA ALA A 123 -2.65 13.31 11.06
C ALA A 123 -2.75 14.68 10.36
N GLY A 124 -1.69 15.48 10.37
CA GLY A 124 -1.72 16.85 9.84
C GLY A 124 -1.87 16.98 8.32
N LYS A 125 -1.52 15.96 7.55
CA LYS A 125 -1.66 15.99 6.07
C LYS A 125 -2.93 15.30 5.56
N ALA A 126 -3.63 14.54 6.41
CA ALA A 126 -4.86 13.82 6.04
C ALA A 126 -6.08 14.74 5.91
N ALA A 127 -6.06 15.91 6.52
CA ALA A 127 -7.21 16.80 6.67
C ALA A 127 -7.23 17.96 5.67
N ALA A 128 -6.43 17.94 4.63
CA ALA A 128 -6.56 18.94 3.54
C ALA A 128 -7.85 18.63 2.74
N ARG A 129 -8.99 18.95 3.33
CA ARG A 129 -10.26 19.07 2.64
C ARG A 129 -10.07 20.19 1.61
N LEU A 130 -10.09 19.86 0.33
CA LEU A 130 -10.12 20.86 -0.71
C LEU A 130 -11.42 21.69 -0.51
N PRO A 131 -11.31 23.02 -0.34
CA PRO A 131 -12.49 23.84 -0.12
C PRO A 131 -13.37 23.80 -1.38
N GLY A 132 -14.62 23.39 -1.24
CA GLY A 132 -15.66 23.63 -2.23
C GLY A 132 -16.18 22.46 -3.06
N SER A 133 -15.80 21.21 -2.77
CA SER A 133 -16.42 20.06 -3.44
C SER A 133 -17.48 19.41 -2.54
N GLU A 134 -18.74 19.49 -2.96
CA GLU A 134 -19.78 18.53 -2.58
C GLU A 134 -19.50 17.17 -3.24
N GLU A 135 -18.23 16.75 -3.27
CA GLU A 135 -17.83 15.50 -3.91
C GLU A 135 -18.32 14.32 -3.08
N ARG A 136 -19.26 13.61 -3.65
CA ARG A 136 -19.78 12.33 -3.14
C ARG A 136 -18.74 11.20 -3.21
N THR A 137 -17.51 11.46 -3.67
CA THR A 137 -16.46 10.46 -3.90
C THR A 137 -15.12 10.90 -3.32
N SER A 138 -14.29 9.90 -2.95
CA SER A 138 -12.94 10.14 -2.46
C SER A 138 -11.98 10.59 -3.57
N PRO A 139 -11.01 11.47 -3.28
CA PRO A 139 -9.99 11.85 -4.25
C PRO A 139 -9.16 10.63 -4.71
N PRO A 140 -8.72 10.58 -5.98
CA PRO A 140 -7.92 9.47 -6.52
C PRO A 140 -6.67 9.15 -5.70
N ALA A 141 -6.06 10.14 -5.04
CA ALA A 141 -4.92 9.97 -4.16
C ALA A 141 -5.15 8.98 -2.99
N TRP A 142 -6.40 8.69 -2.64
CA TRP A 142 -6.73 7.78 -1.54
C TRP A 142 -6.90 6.33 -1.97
N TRP A 143 -7.23 6.05 -3.23
CA TRP A 143 -7.59 4.71 -3.69
C TRP A 143 -6.86 4.24 -4.96
N ALA A 144 -6.48 5.17 -5.86
CA ALA A 144 -6.00 4.81 -7.20
C ALA A 144 -4.50 4.42 -7.24
N ALA A 145 -3.76 4.62 -6.14
CA ALA A 145 -2.33 4.31 -6.08
C ALA A 145 -2.03 2.80 -6.18
N TRP A 146 -2.97 1.96 -5.81
CA TRP A 146 -2.73 0.55 -5.57
C TRP A 146 -2.92 -0.31 -6.83
N GLN A 147 -1.93 -1.14 -7.11
CA GLN A 147 -1.95 -2.10 -8.21
C GLN A 147 -1.56 -3.50 -7.75
N LEU A 148 -2.03 -4.49 -8.48
CA LEU A 148 -1.65 -5.90 -8.33
C LEU A 148 -0.80 -6.32 -9.53
N SER A 149 0.32 -7.00 -9.29
CA SER A 149 1.13 -7.67 -10.30
C SER A 149 1.32 -9.15 -9.93
N GLY A 150 1.49 -10.01 -10.94
CA GLY A 150 1.61 -11.47 -10.76
C GLY A 150 0.29 -12.22 -10.87
N ASP A 151 0.12 -13.31 -10.11
CA ASP A 151 -1.09 -14.14 -10.14
C ASP A 151 -2.26 -13.40 -9.47
N TRP A 152 -3.27 -13.13 -10.25
CA TRP A 152 -4.45 -12.37 -9.85
C TRP A 152 -5.57 -13.22 -9.22
N ARG A 153 -5.45 -14.53 -9.29
CA ARG A 153 -6.43 -15.51 -8.77
C ARG A 153 -6.41 -15.65 -7.27
#